data_1765466e9d2953f49a487b29babb643c
#
_entry.id   1765466e9d2953f49a487b29babb643c
#
_cell.length_a   1.000
_cell.length_b   1.000
_cell.length_c   1.000
_cell.angle_alpha   90.00
_cell.angle_beta   90.00
_cell.angle_gamma   90.00
#
_symmetry.space_group_name_H-M   'P 1'
#
loop_
_entity.id
_entity.type
_entity.pdbx_description
1 polymer ?
#
loop_
_entity_poly.entity_id
_entity_poly.type
_entity_poly.pdbx_seq_one_letter_code
_entity_poly.pdbx_strand_id
1 'polypeptide(L)'
;DIDKSAETIERLLIKTGNRELVSLDFRWILVPQINKTSLPENLVVIERLTSGNFYGYIEEIILDGKVVGQDKMAELVERVSDYQAEMEALQTSDIGAINYKIERTRLKERKHKLEGTLTTELQQEFKVEVARLKADYQVLEKELMALRDKIARDQIVVRAMDGQKVSINFADVLQITFNNKLSVLGKLGMFFSQIAAFVSDDPREANTEGGVFPAIFGTVLMVLLMTVIVSPLGV
;
A
#
# COMPACT_ATOMS: atom_id res chain seq x y z
N ASP A 1 -41.65 16.38 -25.43
CA ASP A 1 -42.37 15.17 -24.94
C ASP A 1 -41.38 14.03 -24.88
N ILE A 2 -40.88 13.76 -23.70
CA ILE A 2 -40.08 12.58 -23.42
C ILE A 2 -41.04 11.40 -23.36
N ASP A 3 -40.91 10.47 -24.29
CA ASP A 3 -41.71 9.26 -24.36
C ASP A 3 -41.55 8.49 -23.03
N LYS A 4 -42.60 8.50 -22.20
CA LYS A 4 -42.63 7.81 -20.92
C LYS A 4 -42.81 6.29 -21.02
N SER A 5 -42.84 5.77 -22.25
CA SER A 5 -42.88 4.32 -22.55
C SER A 5 -41.48 3.69 -22.69
N ALA A 6 -40.42 4.44 -22.46
CA ALA A 6 -39.08 3.85 -22.46
C ALA A 6 -38.93 2.85 -21.32
N GLU A 7 -38.88 1.56 -21.69
CA GLU A 7 -38.51 0.48 -20.79
C GLU A 7 -37.27 0.87 -19.99
N THR A 8 -37.35 0.82 -18.68
CA THR A 8 -36.21 1.04 -17.79
C THR A 8 -35.17 -0.04 -18.07
N ILE A 9 -34.07 0.31 -18.73
CA ILE A 9 -32.99 -0.61 -19.01
C ILE A 9 -32.07 -0.65 -17.80
N GLU A 10 -31.97 -1.81 -17.19
CA GLU A 10 -31.11 -2.07 -16.05
C GLU A 10 -29.62 -2.00 -16.46
N ARG A 11 -28.81 -1.25 -15.71
CA ARG A 11 -27.38 -1.07 -15.94
C ARG A 11 -26.60 -1.56 -14.75
N LEU A 12 -25.49 -2.24 -15.02
CA LEU A 12 -24.54 -2.69 -14.01
C LEU A 12 -23.27 -1.86 -14.11
N LEU A 13 -22.83 -1.27 -12.98
CA LEU A 13 -21.54 -0.62 -12.89
C LEU A 13 -20.50 -1.67 -12.48
N ILE A 14 -19.49 -1.90 -13.32
CA ILE A 14 -18.43 -2.86 -13.06
C ILE A 14 -17.12 -2.09 -12.83
N LYS A 15 -16.38 -2.48 -11.78
CA LYS A 15 -14.98 -2.08 -11.64
C LYS A 15 -14.14 -2.95 -12.55
N THR A 16 -13.50 -2.36 -13.54
CA THR A 16 -12.65 -3.08 -14.51
C THR A 16 -11.25 -3.34 -13.97
N GLY A 17 -10.73 -2.44 -13.13
CA GLY A 17 -9.34 -2.49 -12.66
C GLY A 17 -8.34 -2.37 -13.81
N ASN A 18 -7.09 -2.78 -13.56
CA ASN A 18 -6.02 -2.83 -14.59
C ASN A 18 -5.82 -1.47 -15.29
N ARG A 19 -5.53 -0.42 -14.50
CA ARG A 19 -5.44 0.98 -14.98
C ARG A 19 -4.44 1.16 -16.13
N GLU A 20 -3.39 0.37 -16.19
CA GLU A 20 -2.40 0.39 -17.27
C GLU A 20 -2.96 -0.09 -18.63
N LEU A 21 -4.04 -0.85 -18.61
CA LEU A 21 -4.68 -1.40 -19.82
C LEU A 21 -5.96 -0.65 -20.18
N VAL A 22 -6.66 -0.12 -19.17
CA VAL A 22 -7.97 0.50 -19.34
C VAL A 22 -7.96 1.87 -18.66
N SER A 23 -8.27 2.91 -19.42
CA SER A 23 -8.28 4.31 -18.92
C SER A 23 -9.36 4.60 -17.88
N LEU A 24 -10.36 3.74 -17.73
CA LEU A 24 -11.50 3.91 -16.82
C LEU A 24 -11.58 2.75 -15.84
N ASP A 25 -11.55 3.06 -14.55
CA ASP A 25 -11.72 2.07 -13.46
C ASP A 25 -13.11 1.45 -13.44
N PHE A 26 -14.12 2.16 -13.92
CA PHE A 26 -15.51 1.74 -13.89
C PHE A 26 -16.13 1.81 -15.29
N ARG A 27 -16.93 0.81 -15.62
CA ARG A 27 -17.66 0.73 -16.88
C ARG A 27 -19.11 0.36 -16.63
N TRP A 28 -20.02 1.10 -17.27
CA TRP A 28 -21.42 0.72 -17.31
C TRP A 28 -21.67 -0.32 -18.38
N ILE A 29 -22.35 -1.40 -18.02
CA ILE A 29 -22.79 -2.45 -18.94
C ILE A 29 -24.30 -2.56 -18.81
N LEU A 30 -24.98 -2.71 -19.95
CA LEU A 30 -26.41 -2.99 -19.98
C LEU A 30 -26.64 -4.46 -19.62
N VAL A 31 -27.49 -4.73 -18.63
CA VAL A 31 -27.79 -6.11 -18.19
C VAL A 31 -28.23 -7.01 -19.34
N PRO A 32 -29.06 -6.57 -20.31
CA PRO A 32 -29.43 -7.39 -21.47
C PRO A 32 -28.25 -7.79 -22.40
N GLN A 33 -27.10 -7.11 -22.30
CA GLN A 33 -25.89 -7.46 -23.10
C GLN A 33 -25.03 -8.54 -22.43
N ILE A 34 -25.39 -8.95 -21.21
CA ILE A 34 -24.64 -9.96 -20.45
C ILE A 34 -25.19 -11.33 -20.82
N ASN A 35 -24.43 -12.09 -21.62
CA ASN A 35 -24.79 -13.45 -21.99
C ASN A 35 -24.55 -14.46 -20.86
N LYS A 36 -23.44 -14.29 -20.13
CA LYS A 36 -23.04 -15.23 -19.06
C LYS A 36 -22.12 -14.53 -18.06
N THR A 37 -22.29 -14.86 -16.79
CA THR A 37 -21.36 -14.51 -15.71
C THR A 37 -20.71 -15.78 -15.16
N SER A 38 -19.44 -15.71 -14.81
CA SER A 38 -18.69 -16.80 -14.18
C SER A 38 -17.72 -16.27 -13.15
N LEU A 39 -17.42 -17.09 -12.14
CA LEU A 39 -16.47 -16.80 -11.07
C LEU A 39 -15.36 -17.87 -11.12
N PRO A 40 -14.39 -17.76 -12.04
CA PRO A 40 -13.33 -18.75 -12.15
C PRO A 40 -12.45 -18.77 -10.90
N GLU A 41 -12.15 -19.97 -10.40
CA GLU A 41 -11.37 -20.14 -9.16
C GLU A 41 -9.91 -19.71 -9.30
N ASN A 42 -9.36 -19.75 -10.51
CA ASN A 42 -7.99 -19.36 -10.82
C ASN A 42 -7.83 -17.86 -11.11
N LEU A 43 -8.90 -17.08 -10.97
CA LEU A 43 -8.81 -15.61 -11.00
C LEU A 43 -8.01 -15.12 -9.80
N VAL A 44 -7.00 -14.32 -10.08
CA VAL A 44 -6.17 -13.69 -9.06
C VAL A 44 -6.46 -12.20 -8.95
N VAL A 45 -6.41 -11.69 -7.74
CA VAL A 45 -6.34 -10.26 -7.44
C VAL A 45 -4.94 -10.00 -6.89
N ILE A 46 -4.20 -9.14 -7.55
CA ILE A 46 -2.87 -8.70 -7.13
C ILE A 46 -2.99 -7.25 -6.69
N GLU A 47 -2.83 -7.03 -5.39
CA GLU A 47 -2.71 -5.68 -4.84
C GLU A 47 -1.30 -5.16 -5.09
N ARG A 48 -1.21 -3.94 -5.63
CA ARG A 48 0.06 -3.33 -6.01
C ARG A 48 0.29 -2.01 -5.29
N LEU A 49 1.56 -1.67 -5.14
CA LEU A 49 1.96 -0.39 -4.57
C LEU A 49 1.58 0.78 -5.48
N THR A 50 1.74 0.58 -6.78
CA THR A 50 1.42 1.54 -7.83
C THR A 50 0.42 0.94 -8.83
N SER A 51 -0.27 1.78 -9.60
CA SER A 51 -1.23 1.36 -10.65
C SER A 51 -2.48 0.61 -10.17
N GLY A 52 -2.75 0.58 -8.84
CA GLY A 52 -3.93 -0.06 -8.28
C GLY A 52 -3.96 -1.59 -8.41
N ASN A 53 -5.10 -2.19 -8.12
CA ASN A 53 -5.25 -3.64 -8.14
C ASN A 53 -5.33 -4.20 -9.56
N PHE A 54 -4.59 -5.30 -9.80
CA PHE A 54 -4.69 -6.08 -11.03
C PHE A 54 -5.67 -7.26 -10.85
N TYR A 55 -6.51 -7.49 -11.87
CA TYR A 55 -7.47 -8.59 -11.93
C TYR A 55 -7.21 -9.41 -13.20
N GLY A 56 -6.97 -10.71 -13.06
CA GLY A 56 -6.67 -11.55 -14.22
C GLY A 56 -6.17 -12.94 -13.83
N TYR A 57 -5.32 -13.50 -14.68
CA TYR A 57 -4.76 -14.83 -14.51
C TYR A 57 -3.24 -14.77 -14.51
N ILE A 58 -2.59 -15.58 -13.67
CA ILE A 58 -1.15 -15.75 -13.71
C ILE A 58 -0.83 -16.73 -14.85
N GLU A 59 0.03 -16.29 -15.77
CA GLU A 59 0.53 -17.15 -16.86
C GLU A 59 1.89 -17.73 -16.52
N GLU A 60 2.82 -16.87 -16.12
CA GLU A 60 4.21 -17.26 -15.86
C GLU A 60 4.68 -16.62 -14.57
N ILE A 61 5.55 -17.32 -13.87
CA ILE A 61 6.21 -16.83 -12.66
C ILE A 61 7.70 -16.89 -12.94
N ILE A 62 8.41 -15.79 -12.73
CA ILE A 62 9.85 -15.68 -12.92
C ILE A 62 10.48 -15.46 -11.56
N LEU A 63 11.21 -16.46 -11.05
CA LEU A 63 11.94 -16.40 -9.80
C LEU A 63 13.44 -16.49 -10.08
N ASP A 64 14.21 -15.55 -9.55
CA ASP A 64 15.65 -15.46 -9.77
C ASP A 64 16.04 -15.53 -11.28
N GLY A 65 15.19 -14.91 -12.13
CA GLY A 65 15.36 -14.87 -13.59
C GLY A 65 15.04 -16.19 -14.31
N LYS A 66 14.41 -17.17 -13.64
CA LYS A 66 13.98 -18.44 -14.24
C LYS A 66 12.47 -18.56 -14.23
N VAL A 67 11.91 -18.99 -15.34
CA VAL A 67 10.47 -19.30 -15.41
C VAL A 67 10.22 -20.57 -14.59
N VAL A 68 9.30 -20.48 -13.65
CA VAL A 68 8.86 -21.61 -12.80
C VAL A 68 7.38 -21.93 -13.06
N GLY A 69 6.97 -23.14 -12.74
CA GLY A 69 5.61 -23.58 -12.95
C GLY A 69 4.62 -23.02 -11.92
N GLN A 70 3.33 -23.16 -12.23
CA GLN A 70 2.24 -22.73 -11.33
C GLN A 70 2.17 -23.55 -10.03
N ASP A 71 2.85 -24.71 -9.95
CA ASP A 71 3.04 -25.46 -8.73
C ASP A 71 3.79 -24.69 -7.63
N LYS A 72 4.58 -23.69 -8.05
CA LYS A 72 5.32 -22.78 -7.16
C LYS A 72 4.49 -21.59 -6.63
N MET A 73 3.17 -21.59 -6.88
CA MET A 73 2.29 -20.47 -6.48
C MET A 73 2.27 -20.21 -4.97
N ALA A 74 2.29 -21.25 -4.16
CA ALA A 74 2.32 -21.10 -2.70
C ALA A 74 3.65 -20.46 -2.22
N GLU A 75 4.78 -20.94 -2.78
CA GLU A 75 6.10 -20.36 -2.54
C GLU A 75 6.17 -18.89 -2.97
N LEU A 76 5.53 -18.56 -4.09
CA LEU A 76 5.43 -17.17 -4.56
C LEU A 76 4.72 -16.26 -3.57
N VAL A 77 3.54 -16.67 -3.10
CA VAL A 77 2.73 -15.88 -2.16
C VAL A 77 3.48 -15.68 -0.84
N GLU A 78 4.12 -16.73 -0.32
CA GLU A 78 4.94 -16.66 0.89
C GLU A 78 6.13 -15.71 0.69
N ARG A 79 6.87 -15.85 -0.41
CA ARG A 79 8.02 -14.99 -0.75
C ARG A 79 7.65 -13.51 -0.86
N VAL A 80 6.51 -13.19 -1.49
CA VAL A 80 5.99 -11.81 -1.55
C VAL A 80 5.70 -11.28 -0.14
N SER A 81 5.03 -12.08 0.70
CA SER A 81 4.72 -11.70 2.08
C SER A 81 5.98 -11.43 2.91
N ASP A 82 7.00 -12.30 2.78
CA ASP A 82 8.27 -12.16 3.48
C ASP A 82 9.01 -10.89 3.05
N TYR A 83 9.07 -10.62 1.75
CA TYR A 83 9.69 -9.41 1.23
C TYR A 83 8.98 -8.13 1.69
N GLN A 84 7.66 -8.14 1.73
CA GLN A 84 6.90 -6.97 2.23
C GLN A 84 7.16 -6.75 3.72
N ALA A 85 7.18 -7.81 4.52
CA ALA A 85 7.48 -7.73 5.95
C ALA A 85 8.92 -7.20 6.20
N GLU A 86 9.91 -7.68 5.42
CA GLU A 86 11.30 -7.21 5.52
C GLU A 86 11.43 -5.74 5.12
N MET A 87 10.78 -5.32 4.02
CA MET A 87 10.76 -3.93 3.58
C MET A 87 10.09 -3.01 4.59
N GLU A 88 8.96 -3.42 5.16
CA GLU A 88 8.24 -2.66 6.18
C GLU A 88 9.08 -2.51 7.46
N ALA A 89 9.73 -3.57 7.90
CA ALA A 89 10.63 -3.54 9.06
C ALA A 89 11.77 -2.53 8.85
N LEU A 90 12.45 -2.57 7.70
CA LEU A 90 13.51 -1.63 7.37
C LEU A 90 13.02 -0.18 7.29
N GLN A 91 11.87 0.06 6.66
CA GLN A 91 11.34 1.42 6.47
C GLN A 91 10.79 2.01 7.75
N THR A 92 9.96 1.25 8.47
CA THR A 92 9.20 1.77 9.61
C THR A 92 9.98 1.66 10.90
N SER A 93 10.61 0.52 11.15
CA SER A 93 11.34 0.26 12.38
C SER A 93 12.71 0.91 12.38
N ASP A 94 13.56 0.58 11.41
CA ASP A 94 14.97 0.97 11.46
C ASP A 94 15.21 2.40 10.97
N ILE A 95 14.75 2.72 9.76
CA ILE A 95 14.85 4.07 9.19
C ILE A 95 14.01 5.07 10.00
N GLY A 96 12.81 4.68 10.40
CA GLY A 96 11.93 5.49 11.24
C GLY A 96 12.56 5.84 12.58
N ALA A 97 13.19 4.86 13.25
CA ALA A 97 13.88 5.09 14.52
C ALA A 97 15.07 6.05 14.38
N ILE A 98 15.82 5.96 13.28
CA ILE A 98 16.94 6.89 13.04
C ILE A 98 16.41 8.30 12.78
N ASN A 99 15.39 8.46 11.96
CA ASN A 99 14.77 9.77 11.70
C ASN A 99 14.24 10.41 13.00
N TYR A 100 13.59 9.63 13.85
CA TYR A 100 13.14 10.10 15.16
C TYR A 100 14.32 10.56 16.03
N LYS A 101 15.43 9.82 16.07
CA LYS A 101 16.63 10.21 16.82
C LYS A 101 17.26 11.51 16.28
N ILE A 102 17.34 11.66 14.96
CA ILE A 102 17.84 12.88 14.30
C ILE A 102 16.98 14.08 14.72
N GLU A 103 15.66 13.96 14.60
CA GLU A 103 14.76 15.04 14.93
C GLU A 103 14.81 15.38 16.44
N ARG A 104 14.84 14.37 17.29
CA ARG A 104 15.00 14.58 18.74
C ARG A 104 16.31 15.31 19.08
N THR A 105 17.41 15.00 18.40
CA THR A 105 18.70 15.67 18.59
C THR A 105 18.64 17.12 18.14
N ARG A 106 18.00 17.39 16.99
CA ARG A 106 17.76 18.77 16.50
C ARG A 106 16.89 19.58 17.46
N LEU A 107 15.84 18.98 18.00
CA LEU A 107 14.98 19.65 18.99
C LEU A 107 15.72 19.98 20.28
N LYS A 108 16.63 19.10 20.76
CA LYS A 108 17.49 19.38 21.91
C LYS A 108 18.44 20.55 21.64
N GLU A 109 19.10 20.55 20.47
CA GLU A 109 19.97 21.67 20.07
C GLU A 109 19.20 22.99 20.03
N ARG A 110 17.98 22.99 19.42
CA ARG A 110 17.11 24.17 19.37
C ARG A 110 16.69 24.64 20.75
N LYS A 111 16.38 23.74 21.68
CA LYS A 111 16.04 24.05 23.05
C LYS A 111 17.20 24.77 23.75
N HIS A 112 18.41 24.21 23.72
CA HIS A 112 19.60 24.81 24.30
C HIS A 112 19.92 26.18 23.70
N LYS A 113 19.68 26.36 22.41
CA LYS A 113 19.82 27.64 21.74
C LYS A 113 18.85 28.70 22.27
N LEU A 114 17.58 28.33 22.48
CA LEU A 114 16.54 29.21 22.98
C LEU A 114 16.78 29.59 24.47
N GLU A 115 17.31 28.64 25.26
CA GLU A 115 17.63 28.85 26.68
C GLU A 115 18.97 29.57 26.88
N GLY A 116 19.71 29.86 25.81
CA GLY A 116 21.03 30.50 25.88
C GLY A 116 22.12 29.63 26.51
N THR A 117 21.89 28.30 26.60
CA THR A 117 22.80 27.32 27.20
C THR A 117 23.63 26.56 26.20
N LEU A 118 23.55 26.91 24.91
CA LEU A 118 24.27 26.22 23.83
C LEU A 118 25.74 26.67 23.82
N THR A 119 26.62 25.83 24.34
CA THR A 119 28.08 26.02 24.23
C THR A 119 28.60 25.51 22.90
N THR A 120 29.82 25.93 22.51
CA THR A 120 30.48 25.47 21.26
C THR A 120 30.73 23.96 21.31
N GLU A 121 31.12 23.43 22.47
CA GLU A 121 31.34 21.99 22.65
C GLU A 121 30.05 21.21 22.46
N LEU A 122 28.96 21.64 23.11
CA LEU A 122 27.65 20.99 22.99
C LEU A 122 27.11 21.04 21.56
N GLN A 123 27.32 22.14 20.85
CA GLN A 123 26.96 22.25 19.43
C GLN A 123 27.75 21.26 18.57
N GLN A 124 29.04 21.07 18.87
CA GLN A 124 29.85 20.10 18.16
C GLN A 124 29.41 18.67 18.43
N GLU A 125 29.04 18.34 19.68
CA GLU A 125 28.46 17.04 20.04
C GLU A 125 27.19 16.73 19.23
N PHE A 126 26.26 17.68 19.16
CA PHE A 126 25.03 17.49 18.35
C PHE A 126 25.33 17.30 16.87
N LYS A 127 26.30 18.03 16.31
CA LYS A 127 26.73 17.85 14.90
C LYS A 127 27.31 16.47 14.65
N VAL A 128 28.17 15.98 15.55
CA VAL A 128 28.78 14.65 15.44
C VAL A 128 27.71 13.56 15.53
N GLU A 129 26.79 13.68 16.49
CA GLU A 129 25.70 12.72 16.65
C GLU A 129 24.77 12.67 15.41
N VAL A 130 24.38 13.84 14.89
CA VAL A 130 23.57 13.90 13.66
C VAL A 130 24.34 13.34 12.46
N ALA A 131 25.65 13.59 12.36
CA ALA A 131 26.47 13.04 11.29
C ALA A 131 26.55 11.51 11.36
N ARG A 132 26.71 10.95 12.57
CA ARG A 132 26.69 9.51 12.81
C ARG A 132 25.36 8.88 12.40
N LEU A 133 24.23 9.45 12.90
CA LEU A 133 22.90 8.96 12.56
C LEU A 133 22.60 9.02 11.05
N LYS A 134 23.13 10.04 10.35
CA LYS A 134 23.03 10.12 8.90
C LYS A 134 23.86 9.04 8.19
N ALA A 135 25.02 8.69 8.72
CA ALA A 135 25.82 7.59 8.18
C ALA A 135 25.08 6.25 8.36
N ASP A 136 24.50 6.01 9.55
CA ASP A 136 23.68 4.82 9.81
C ASP A 136 22.47 4.77 8.86
N TYR A 137 21.79 5.89 8.63
CA TYR A 137 20.69 6.01 7.67
C TYR A 137 21.13 5.60 6.24
N GLN A 138 22.31 6.07 5.79
CA GLN A 138 22.82 5.73 4.46
C GLN A 138 23.13 4.23 4.30
N VAL A 139 23.50 3.55 5.38
CA VAL A 139 23.70 2.09 5.36
C VAL A 139 22.36 1.39 5.14
N LEU A 140 21.35 1.73 5.93
CA LEU A 140 20.00 1.15 5.79
C LEU A 140 19.34 1.48 4.45
N GLU A 141 19.56 2.68 3.92
CA GLU A 141 19.07 3.05 2.59
C GLU A 141 19.69 2.18 1.49
N LYS A 142 20.98 1.88 1.58
CA LYS A 142 21.65 0.96 0.65
C LYS A 142 21.13 -0.47 0.79
N GLU A 143 20.87 -0.92 2.00
CA GLU A 143 20.30 -2.23 2.27
C GLU A 143 18.90 -2.35 1.69
N LEU A 144 18.05 -1.32 1.88
CA LEU A 144 16.72 -1.23 1.28
C LEU A 144 16.78 -1.25 -0.25
N MET A 145 17.73 -0.50 -0.86
CA MET A 145 17.91 -0.53 -2.32
C MET A 145 18.36 -1.90 -2.81
N ALA A 146 19.31 -2.54 -2.11
CA ALA A 146 19.76 -3.88 -2.47
C ALA A 146 18.64 -4.92 -2.37
N LEU A 147 17.77 -4.80 -1.35
CA LEU A 147 16.60 -5.65 -1.21
C LEU A 147 15.62 -5.43 -2.36
N ARG A 148 15.33 -4.18 -2.72
CA ARG A 148 14.47 -3.83 -3.87
C ARG A 148 15.02 -4.37 -5.18
N ASP A 149 16.32 -4.23 -5.42
CA ASP A 149 16.97 -4.75 -6.63
C ASP A 149 16.90 -6.28 -6.70
N LYS A 150 17.03 -6.95 -5.56
CA LYS A 150 16.86 -8.41 -5.45
C LYS A 150 15.43 -8.83 -5.81
N ILE A 151 14.44 -8.14 -5.25
CA ILE A 151 13.02 -8.41 -5.47
C ILE A 151 12.61 -8.06 -6.91
N ALA A 152 13.19 -7.00 -7.50
CA ALA A 152 12.87 -6.56 -8.86
C ALA A 152 13.27 -7.57 -9.96
N ARG A 153 14.10 -8.59 -9.64
CA ARG A 153 14.42 -9.69 -10.55
C ARG A 153 13.29 -10.70 -10.67
N ASP A 154 12.44 -10.76 -9.66
CA ASP A 154 11.30 -11.64 -9.60
C ASP A 154 10.08 -10.95 -10.21
N GLN A 155 9.40 -11.61 -11.12
CA GLN A 155 8.29 -11.04 -11.87
C GLN A 155 7.15 -12.05 -12.02
N ILE A 156 5.95 -11.54 -12.13
CA ILE A 156 4.77 -12.32 -12.49
C ILE A 156 4.26 -11.81 -13.82
N VAL A 157 4.18 -12.70 -14.81
CA VAL A 157 3.47 -12.41 -16.05
C VAL A 157 2.02 -12.77 -15.87
N VAL A 158 1.17 -11.78 -15.98
CA VAL A 158 -0.27 -11.90 -15.78
C VAL A 158 -1.00 -11.57 -17.06
N ARG A 159 -2.18 -12.18 -17.24
CA ARG A 159 -3.05 -11.94 -18.38
C ARG A 159 -4.37 -11.36 -17.90
N ALA A 160 -4.71 -10.20 -18.42
CA ALA A 160 -6.00 -9.56 -18.17
C ALA A 160 -7.15 -10.30 -18.91
N MET A 161 -8.39 -9.93 -18.60
CA MET A 161 -9.59 -10.56 -19.16
C MET A 161 -9.73 -10.34 -20.68
N ASP A 162 -9.15 -9.26 -21.20
CA ASP A 162 -9.10 -8.95 -22.64
C ASP A 162 -7.98 -9.68 -23.40
N GLY A 163 -7.18 -10.48 -22.68
CA GLY A 163 -6.06 -11.25 -23.23
C GLY A 163 -4.71 -10.52 -23.23
N GLN A 164 -4.66 -9.26 -22.84
CA GLN A 164 -3.40 -8.53 -22.76
C GLN A 164 -2.54 -9.05 -21.61
N LYS A 165 -1.22 -9.12 -21.86
CA LYS A 165 -0.24 -9.59 -20.89
C LYS A 165 0.48 -8.40 -20.27
N VAL A 166 0.66 -8.45 -18.95
CA VAL A 166 1.39 -7.46 -18.15
C VAL A 166 2.43 -8.20 -17.32
N SER A 167 3.64 -7.65 -17.24
CA SER A 167 4.66 -8.12 -16.30
C SER A 167 4.63 -7.22 -15.07
N ILE A 168 4.43 -7.82 -13.91
CA ILE A 168 4.40 -7.13 -12.61
C ILE A 168 5.63 -7.56 -11.82
N ASN A 169 6.43 -6.59 -11.40
CA ASN A 169 7.58 -6.84 -10.52
C ASN A 169 7.11 -7.15 -9.11
N PHE A 170 7.78 -8.07 -8.42
CA PHE A 170 7.45 -8.39 -7.03
C PHE A 170 7.60 -7.20 -6.10
N ALA A 171 8.51 -6.27 -6.39
CA ALA A 171 8.66 -5.04 -5.62
C ALA A 171 7.37 -4.19 -5.57
N ASP A 172 6.50 -4.33 -6.58
CA ASP A 172 5.22 -3.63 -6.65
C ASP A 172 4.05 -4.44 -6.08
N VAL A 173 4.25 -5.72 -5.78
CA VAL A 173 3.20 -6.61 -5.29
C VAL A 173 3.11 -6.52 -3.77
N LEU A 174 1.95 -6.12 -3.26
CA LEU A 174 1.66 -6.09 -1.83
C LEU A 174 1.04 -7.39 -1.36
N GLN A 175 0.06 -7.87 -2.11
CA GLN A 175 -0.66 -9.08 -1.77
C GLN A 175 -1.18 -9.79 -3.03
N ILE A 176 -1.21 -11.12 -2.99
CA ILE A 176 -1.80 -11.97 -4.02
C ILE A 176 -2.93 -12.77 -3.39
N THR A 177 -4.14 -12.65 -3.93
CA THR A 177 -5.32 -13.34 -3.40
C THR A 177 -6.13 -14.03 -4.47
N PHE A 178 -6.65 -15.22 -4.13
CA PHE A 178 -7.58 -15.99 -4.94
C PHE A 178 -8.97 -15.93 -4.31
N ASN A 179 -9.65 -14.80 -4.46
CA ASN A 179 -10.92 -14.52 -3.78
C ASN A 179 -12.02 -15.56 -4.05
N ASN A 180 -12.01 -16.16 -5.24
CA ASN A 180 -13.02 -17.14 -5.62
C ASN A 180 -12.78 -18.53 -5.00
N LYS A 181 -11.54 -18.83 -4.55
CA LYS A 181 -11.20 -20.07 -3.81
C LYS A 181 -11.51 -19.99 -2.33
N LEU A 182 -11.71 -18.80 -1.77
CA LEU A 182 -11.93 -18.62 -0.36
C LEU A 182 -13.29 -19.18 0.06
N SER A 183 -13.29 -19.94 1.16
CA SER A 183 -14.51 -20.35 1.84
C SER A 183 -15.26 -19.13 2.40
N VAL A 184 -16.52 -19.31 2.80
CA VAL A 184 -17.32 -18.21 3.40
C VAL A 184 -16.63 -17.64 4.64
N LEU A 185 -16.07 -18.48 5.50
CA LEU A 185 -15.30 -18.06 6.68
C LEU A 185 -14.02 -17.32 6.28
N GLY A 186 -13.33 -17.79 5.24
CA GLY A 186 -12.16 -17.11 4.68
C GLY A 186 -12.49 -15.72 4.13
N LYS A 187 -13.61 -15.57 3.45
CA LYS A 187 -14.11 -14.26 2.97
C LYS A 187 -14.44 -13.32 4.11
N LEU A 188 -15.06 -13.81 5.19
CA LEU A 188 -15.33 -13.02 6.39
C LEU A 188 -14.03 -12.59 7.08
N GLY A 189 -13.08 -13.51 7.24
CA GLY A 189 -11.76 -13.19 7.79
C GLY A 189 -11.04 -12.11 6.99
N MET A 190 -11.03 -12.24 5.66
CA MET A 190 -10.47 -11.24 4.75
C MET A 190 -11.19 -9.89 4.85
N PHE A 191 -12.52 -9.89 4.95
CA PHE A 191 -13.29 -8.66 5.11
C PHE A 191 -12.90 -7.90 6.38
N PHE A 192 -12.79 -8.59 7.54
CA PHE A 192 -12.36 -7.95 8.78
C PHE A 192 -10.90 -7.49 8.73
N SER A 193 -10.01 -8.27 8.10
CA SER A 193 -8.62 -7.86 7.88
C SER A 193 -8.53 -6.59 7.03
N GLN A 194 -9.32 -6.49 5.96
CA GLN A 194 -9.36 -5.28 5.11
C GLN A 194 -9.93 -4.06 5.84
N ILE A 195 -10.93 -4.25 6.73
CA ILE A 195 -11.42 -3.16 7.58
C ILE A 195 -10.33 -2.70 8.54
N ALA A 196 -9.62 -3.64 9.17
CA ALA A 196 -8.52 -3.30 10.08
C ALA A 196 -7.42 -2.54 9.34
N ALA A 197 -6.98 -3.01 8.18
CA ALA A 197 -6.01 -2.34 7.32
C ALA A 197 -6.50 -0.95 6.88
N PHE A 198 -7.76 -0.82 6.47
CA PHE A 198 -8.34 0.48 6.09
C PHE A 198 -8.29 1.51 7.23
N VAL A 199 -8.47 1.08 8.47
CA VAL A 199 -8.43 1.96 9.65
C VAL A 199 -7.00 2.25 10.12
N SER A 200 -6.06 1.29 9.97
CA SER A 200 -4.71 1.36 10.54
C SER A 200 -3.63 1.77 9.56
N ASP A 201 -3.82 1.50 8.27
CA ASP A 201 -2.79 1.74 7.27
C ASP A 201 -2.74 3.20 6.82
N ASP A 202 -1.58 3.59 6.29
CA ASP A 202 -1.40 4.88 5.65
C ASP A 202 -2.07 4.92 4.26
N PRO A 203 -2.54 6.10 3.82
CA PRO A 203 -3.09 6.26 2.48
C PRO A 203 -2.01 6.02 1.42
N ARG A 204 -2.41 5.32 0.37
CA ARG A 204 -1.58 5.08 -0.82
C ARG A 204 -2.05 6.00 -1.96
N GLU A 205 -1.36 6.01 -3.05
CA GLU A 205 -1.66 6.74 -4.31
C GLU A 205 -2.75 7.83 -4.23
N ALA A 206 -2.34 9.09 -4.13
CA ALA A 206 -3.23 10.27 -4.17
C ALA A 206 -4.47 10.18 -3.24
N ASN A 207 -4.37 9.46 -2.10
CA ASN A 207 -5.45 9.21 -1.14
C ASN A 207 -6.67 8.44 -1.70
N THR A 208 -6.52 7.75 -2.82
CA THR A 208 -7.59 6.95 -3.42
C THR A 208 -7.56 5.49 -3.01
N GLU A 209 -6.40 5.01 -2.54
CA GLU A 209 -6.17 3.64 -2.08
C GLU A 209 -5.40 3.64 -0.76
N GLY A 210 -5.48 2.54 -0.02
CA GLY A 210 -4.85 2.39 1.30
C GLY A 210 -5.77 2.74 2.45
N GLY A 211 -5.18 3.05 3.60
CA GLY A 211 -5.89 3.35 4.83
C GLY A 211 -6.25 4.83 4.99
N VAL A 212 -7.02 5.10 6.02
CA VAL A 212 -7.47 6.47 6.37
C VAL A 212 -6.96 6.92 7.74
N PHE A 213 -6.01 6.18 8.32
CA PHE A 213 -5.50 6.42 9.67
C PHE A 213 -5.08 7.87 9.92
N PRO A 214 -4.28 8.55 9.08
CA PRO A 214 -3.86 9.92 9.35
C PRO A 214 -5.02 10.92 9.35
N ALA A 215 -6.04 10.69 8.51
CA ALA A 215 -7.21 11.56 8.46
C ALA A 215 -8.09 11.38 9.72
N ILE A 216 -8.31 10.14 10.15
CA ILE A 216 -9.06 9.84 11.38
C ILE A 216 -8.30 10.40 12.59
N PHE A 217 -7.01 10.11 12.70
CA PHE A 217 -6.17 10.60 13.79
C PHE A 217 -6.15 12.12 13.86
N GLY A 218 -5.97 12.79 12.72
CA GLY A 218 -5.96 14.25 12.64
C GLY A 218 -7.29 14.87 13.08
N THR A 219 -8.42 14.32 12.65
CA THR A 219 -9.74 14.83 13.04
C THR A 219 -10.03 14.61 14.52
N VAL A 220 -9.73 13.43 15.06
CA VAL A 220 -9.90 13.13 16.48
C VAL A 220 -9.01 14.02 17.34
N LEU A 221 -7.75 14.19 16.95
CA LEU A 221 -6.81 15.07 17.65
C LEU A 221 -7.28 16.52 17.63
N MET A 222 -7.76 17.04 16.51
CA MET A 222 -8.29 18.40 16.41
C MET A 222 -9.51 18.59 17.30
N VAL A 223 -10.43 17.64 17.33
CA VAL A 223 -11.62 17.70 18.22
C VAL A 223 -11.19 17.69 19.68
N LEU A 224 -10.25 16.84 20.07
CA LEU A 224 -9.73 16.79 21.44
C LEU A 224 -9.06 18.10 21.85
N LEU A 225 -8.18 18.64 20.99
CA LEU A 225 -7.51 19.91 21.25
C LEU A 225 -8.51 21.06 21.37
N MET A 226 -9.48 21.14 20.47
CA MET A 226 -10.53 22.16 20.54
C MET A 226 -11.35 22.02 21.82
N THR A 227 -11.72 20.81 22.21
CA THR A 227 -12.48 20.56 23.46
C THR A 227 -11.68 21.02 24.67
N VAL A 228 -10.39 20.68 24.73
CA VAL A 228 -9.52 21.08 25.87
C VAL A 228 -9.32 22.59 25.94
N ILE A 229 -9.20 23.27 24.80
CA ILE A 229 -8.96 24.72 24.75
C ILE A 229 -10.26 25.50 24.96
N VAL A 230 -11.35 25.12 24.32
CA VAL A 230 -12.62 25.88 24.34
C VAL A 230 -13.40 25.63 25.61
N SER A 231 -13.38 24.41 26.16
CA SER A 231 -14.13 24.07 27.38
C SER A 231 -13.83 24.96 28.57
N PRO A 232 -12.56 25.28 28.94
CA PRO A 232 -12.27 26.18 30.05
C PRO A 232 -12.52 27.67 29.72
N LEU A 233 -12.63 28.04 28.44
CA LEU A 233 -12.91 29.43 28.02
C LEU A 233 -14.39 29.72 27.85
N GLY A 234 -15.22 28.66 27.80
CA GLY A 234 -16.66 28.77 27.57
C GLY A 234 -17.51 28.62 28.84
N VAL A 235 -16.89 28.55 30.03
CA VAL A 235 -17.59 28.46 31.35
C VAL A 235 -17.56 29.80 32.03
#